data_2ebc205ce589a264cac9459738b385cf
#
_entry.id   2ebc205ce589a264cac9459738b385cf
#
_cell.length_a   1.000
_cell.length_b   1.000
_cell.length_c   1.000
_cell.angle_alpha   90.00
_cell.angle_beta   90.00
_cell.angle_gamma   90.00
#
_symmetry.space_group_name_H-M   'P 1'
#
loop_
_entity.id
_entity.type
_entity.pdbx_description
1 polymer ?
#
loop_
_entity_poly.entity_id
_entity_poly.type
_entity_poly.pdbx_seq_one_letter_code
_entity_poly.pdbx_strand_id
1 'polypeptide(L)'
;MLIDQLKQAGVAFENGMTEQELDLAEEFFGFRFPAEFRAFLSEAVPVGEDFFDYRDRSPENLKRFVGFREWMESNFLFDLKAKENREELLKLLGQNLGFSEDGPGFDEAVMRYWRESPRLIPFFAHRCFFDGMDGMPIISFLQPVDTIVYGFDLEDYLEAEFLGNDDPAELPPDLLKGTGIWENLIW
;
A
#
# COMPACT_ATOMS: atom_id res chain seq x y z
N MET A 1 -0.55 -10.65 23.53
CA MET A 1 -0.80 -9.45 22.69
C MET A 1 -0.10 -9.70 21.35
N LEU A 2 -0.59 -9.12 20.26
CA LEU A 2 -0.07 -9.33 18.89
C LEU A 2 1.46 -9.15 18.81
N ILE A 3 2.01 -8.05 19.34
CA ILE A 3 3.45 -7.78 19.33
C ILE A 3 4.27 -8.90 19.99
N ASP A 4 3.78 -9.51 21.07
CA ASP A 4 4.49 -10.64 21.72
C ASP A 4 4.50 -11.89 20.83
N GLN A 5 3.42 -12.14 20.11
CA GLN A 5 3.34 -13.25 19.15
C GLN A 5 4.29 -13.01 17.97
N LEU A 6 4.31 -11.78 17.41
CA LEU A 6 5.24 -11.40 16.34
C LEU A 6 6.70 -11.52 16.78
N LYS A 7 7.05 -11.11 18.02
CA LYS A 7 8.39 -11.33 18.59
C LYS A 7 8.74 -12.82 18.70
N GLN A 8 7.79 -13.66 19.09
CA GLN A 8 7.99 -15.12 19.16
C GLN A 8 8.16 -15.73 17.75
N ALA A 9 7.52 -15.15 16.74
CA ALA A 9 7.68 -15.54 15.34
C ALA A 9 8.98 -15.01 14.70
N GLY A 10 9.78 -14.22 15.44
CA GLY A 10 11.09 -13.76 15.00
C GLY A 10 11.13 -12.33 14.46
N VAL A 11 10.03 -11.58 14.50
CA VAL A 11 10.03 -10.15 14.15
C VAL A 11 10.75 -9.37 15.24
N ALA A 12 11.77 -8.61 14.86
CA ALA A 12 12.48 -7.74 15.78
C ALA A 12 11.75 -6.41 15.95
N PHE A 13 11.79 -5.87 17.17
CA PHE A 13 11.14 -4.59 17.49
C PHE A 13 12.04 -3.70 18.32
N GLU A 14 11.94 -2.41 18.07
CA GLU A 14 12.43 -1.34 18.94
C GLU A 14 11.28 -0.74 19.76
N ASN A 15 11.63 0.19 20.68
CA ASN A 15 10.63 0.92 21.46
C ASN A 15 9.69 1.69 20.52
N GLY A 16 8.43 1.84 20.93
CA GLY A 16 7.45 2.59 20.18
C GLY A 16 7.85 4.05 19.95
N MET A 17 7.30 4.66 18.90
CA MET A 17 7.45 6.09 18.60
C MET A 17 6.56 6.92 19.52
N THR A 18 7.08 8.05 19.95
CA THR A 18 6.28 9.08 20.61
C THR A 18 5.37 9.77 19.60
N GLU A 19 4.28 10.42 20.06
CA GLU A 19 3.41 11.22 19.20
C GLU A 19 4.19 12.27 18.40
N GLN A 20 5.20 12.90 19.03
CA GLN A 20 6.04 13.87 18.34
C GLN A 20 6.89 13.23 17.22
N GLU A 21 7.40 12.01 17.41
CA GLU A 21 8.15 11.31 16.37
C GLU A 21 7.25 10.90 15.21
N LEU A 22 6.01 10.49 15.49
CA LEU A 22 5.00 10.17 14.48
C LEU A 22 4.64 11.41 13.66
N ASP A 23 4.37 12.55 14.33
CA ASP A 23 4.07 13.81 13.65
C ASP A 23 5.22 14.27 12.76
N LEU A 24 6.46 14.15 13.24
CA LEU A 24 7.65 14.49 12.46
C LEU A 24 7.89 13.56 11.27
N ALA A 25 7.53 12.29 11.38
CA ALA A 25 7.58 11.35 10.25
C ALA A 25 6.55 11.73 9.19
N GLU A 26 5.30 11.99 9.59
CA GLU A 26 4.24 12.43 8.69
C GLU A 26 4.61 13.74 7.96
N GLU A 27 5.17 14.72 8.68
CA GLU A 27 5.62 15.98 8.09
C GLU A 27 6.78 15.76 7.10
N PHE A 28 7.77 14.95 7.48
CA PHE A 28 8.97 14.72 6.69
C PHE A 28 8.68 13.96 5.38
N PHE A 29 7.88 12.91 5.44
CA PHE A 29 7.53 12.10 4.27
C PHE A 29 6.29 12.63 3.53
N GLY A 30 5.53 13.55 4.11
CA GLY A 30 4.40 14.22 3.50
C GLY A 30 3.18 13.32 3.29
N PHE A 31 2.85 12.50 4.29
CA PHE A 31 1.65 11.65 4.32
C PHE A 31 1.04 11.64 5.73
N ARG A 32 -0.04 10.86 5.94
CA ARG A 32 -0.64 10.61 7.25
C ARG A 32 -0.74 9.13 7.53
N PHE A 33 -0.35 8.72 8.73
CA PHE A 33 -0.62 7.36 9.19
C PHE A 33 -2.12 7.18 9.45
N PRO A 34 -2.73 6.05 9.04
CA PRO A 34 -3.99 5.61 9.62
C PRO A 34 -3.88 5.42 11.14
N ALA A 35 -5.00 5.59 11.85
CA ALA A 35 -5.01 5.55 13.32
C ALA A 35 -4.45 4.23 13.88
N GLU A 36 -4.73 3.10 13.24
CA GLU A 36 -4.23 1.78 13.61
C GLU A 36 -2.70 1.67 13.47
N PHE A 37 -2.12 2.25 12.42
CA PHE A 37 -0.65 2.32 12.23
C PHE A 37 0.00 3.22 13.27
N ARG A 38 -0.60 4.37 13.59
CA ARG A 38 -0.09 5.22 14.68
C ARG A 38 -0.10 4.47 16.01
N ALA A 39 -1.18 3.77 16.33
CA ALA A 39 -1.30 2.97 17.54
C ALA A 39 -0.22 1.86 17.58
N PHE A 40 -0.07 1.10 16.51
CA PHE A 40 0.92 0.04 16.40
C PHE A 40 2.35 0.57 16.54
N LEU A 41 2.72 1.60 15.79
CA LEU A 41 4.06 2.19 15.83
C LEU A 41 4.34 2.90 17.17
N SER A 42 3.32 3.39 17.88
CA SER A 42 3.49 3.95 19.23
C SER A 42 3.76 2.88 20.28
N GLU A 43 3.29 1.66 20.11
CA GLU A 43 3.56 0.54 21.00
C GLU A 43 4.94 -0.08 20.74
N ALA A 44 5.26 -0.38 19.48
CA ALA A 44 6.56 -0.91 19.08
C ALA A 44 6.82 -0.67 17.58
N VAL A 45 8.07 -0.44 17.22
CA VAL A 45 8.49 -0.27 15.82
C VAL A 45 9.13 -1.55 15.33
N PRO A 46 8.57 -2.21 14.30
CA PRO A 46 9.21 -3.36 13.70
C PRO A 46 10.48 -2.92 12.96
N VAL A 47 11.54 -3.72 13.07
CA VAL A 47 12.83 -3.46 12.44
C VAL A 47 13.29 -4.65 11.61
N GLY A 48 13.89 -4.37 10.47
CA GLY A 48 14.36 -5.38 9.53
C GLY A 48 14.57 -4.77 8.14
N GLU A 49 15.22 -5.50 7.26
CA GLU A 49 15.59 -5.00 5.93
C GLU A 49 14.35 -4.62 5.08
N ASP A 50 13.26 -5.37 5.22
CA ASP A 50 12.05 -5.20 4.44
C ASP A 50 11.07 -4.17 5.05
N PHE A 51 11.20 -3.85 6.36
CA PHE A 51 10.38 -2.81 6.96
C PHE A 51 10.83 -1.41 6.53
N PHE A 52 9.85 -0.52 6.30
CA PHE A 52 10.16 0.88 6.06
C PHE A 52 10.39 1.59 7.40
N ASP A 53 11.59 2.17 7.58
CA ASP A 53 11.96 2.87 8.81
C ASP A 53 11.47 4.32 8.79
N TYR A 54 10.38 4.59 9.47
CA TYR A 54 9.79 5.93 9.60
C TYR A 54 10.50 6.84 10.61
N ARG A 55 11.43 6.30 11.43
CA ARG A 55 12.29 7.10 12.31
C ARG A 55 13.46 7.72 11.59
N ASP A 56 13.98 7.02 10.60
CA ASP A 56 15.08 7.51 9.79
C ASP A 56 14.62 8.60 8.83
N ARG A 57 14.89 9.84 9.18
CA ARG A 57 14.64 11.04 8.37
C ARG A 57 15.88 11.49 7.61
N SER A 58 16.77 10.58 7.24
CA SER A 58 17.91 10.85 6.38
C SER A 58 17.46 11.15 4.93
N PRO A 59 18.29 11.88 4.16
CA PRO A 59 18.06 12.07 2.72
C PRO A 59 18.01 10.74 1.94
N GLU A 60 18.76 9.75 2.39
CA GLU A 60 18.81 8.41 1.80
C GLU A 60 17.45 7.69 1.96
N ASN A 61 16.88 7.75 3.16
CA ASN A 61 15.57 7.12 3.41
C ASN A 61 14.42 7.89 2.72
N LEU A 62 14.51 9.23 2.64
CA LEU A 62 13.58 10.02 1.84
C LEU A 62 13.65 9.62 0.36
N LYS A 63 14.85 9.40 -0.18
CA LYS A 63 15.01 8.90 -1.54
C LYS A 63 14.40 7.51 -1.74
N ARG A 64 14.52 6.61 -0.75
CA ARG A 64 13.87 5.29 -0.76
C ARG A 64 12.34 5.45 -0.80
N PHE A 65 11.78 6.35 0.01
CA PHE A 65 10.34 6.63 0.04
C PHE A 65 9.83 7.19 -1.29
N VAL A 66 10.50 8.18 -1.85
CA VAL A 66 10.14 8.76 -3.17
C VAL A 66 10.31 7.71 -4.28
N GLY A 67 11.42 6.94 -4.23
CA GLY A 67 11.72 5.88 -5.18
C GLY A 67 10.65 4.77 -5.21
N PHE A 68 9.96 4.52 -4.09
CA PHE A 68 8.84 3.59 -4.06
C PHE A 68 7.68 4.08 -4.97
N ARG A 69 7.33 5.36 -4.91
CA ARG A 69 6.30 5.93 -5.79
C ARG A 69 6.74 5.94 -7.26
N GLU A 70 8.00 6.25 -7.53
CA GLU A 70 8.57 6.19 -8.89
C GLU A 70 8.55 4.76 -9.43
N TRP A 71 8.83 3.77 -8.58
CA TRP A 71 8.72 2.37 -8.93
C TRP A 71 7.26 1.98 -9.26
N MET A 72 6.28 2.40 -8.48
CA MET A 72 4.86 2.18 -8.80
C MET A 72 4.49 2.81 -10.15
N GLU A 73 4.89 4.06 -10.40
CA GLU A 73 4.65 4.74 -11.68
C GLU A 73 5.24 3.97 -12.85
N SER A 74 6.47 3.47 -12.70
CA SER A 74 7.13 2.68 -13.75
C SER A 74 6.42 1.36 -14.03
N ASN A 75 5.82 0.71 -13.03
CA ASN A 75 5.01 -0.50 -13.22
C ASN A 75 3.69 -0.20 -13.96
N PHE A 76 3.02 0.93 -13.65
CA PHE A 76 1.87 1.37 -14.46
C PHE A 76 2.25 1.57 -15.93
N LEU A 77 3.36 2.26 -16.19
CA LEU A 77 3.86 2.49 -17.55
C LEU A 77 4.30 1.19 -18.24
N PHE A 78 4.78 0.21 -17.49
CA PHE A 78 5.11 -1.12 -18.02
C PHE A 78 3.84 -1.86 -18.44
N ASP A 79 2.83 -1.95 -17.58
CA ASP A 79 1.57 -2.63 -17.87
C ASP A 79 0.83 -1.99 -19.07
N LEU A 80 0.85 -0.67 -19.17
CA LEU A 80 0.29 0.04 -20.32
C LEU A 80 0.99 -0.25 -21.64
N LYS A 81 2.25 -0.72 -21.62
CA LYS A 81 3.03 -1.10 -22.82
C LYS A 81 2.97 -2.60 -23.13
N ALA A 82 2.80 -3.44 -22.09
CA ALA A 82 2.70 -4.88 -22.23
C ALA A 82 1.31 -5.25 -22.73
N LYS A 83 1.20 -5.88 -23.91
CA LYS A 83 -0.09 -6.10 -24.59
C LYS A 83 -1.13 -6.78 -23.71
N GLU A 84 -0.77 -7.87 -23.04
CA GLU A 84 -1.70 -8.66 -22.20
C GLU A 84 -2.16 -7.85 -20.98
N ASN A 85 -1.24 -7.16 -20.30
CA ASN A 85 -1.53 -6.33 -19.13
C ASN A 85 -2.39 -5.12 -19.52
N ARG A 86 -2.11 -4.53 -20.68
CA ARG A 86 -2.91 -3.43 -21.23
C ARG A 86 -4.35 -3.85 -21.52
N GLU A 87 -4.55 -5.02 -22.10
CA GLU A 87 -5.89 -5.58 -22.33
C GLU A 87 -6.62 -5.81 -21.01
N GLU A 88 -5.92 -6.23 -19.97
CA GLU A 88 -6.48 -6.39 -18.62
C GLU A 88 -6.83 -5.03 -17.98
N LEU A 89 -5.93 -4.05 -18.05
CA LEU A 89 -6.22 -2.69 -17.58
C LEU A 89 -7.44 -2.08 -18.28
N LEU A 90 -7.60 -2.34 -19.57
CA LEU A 90 -8.77 -1.87 -20.30
C LEU A 90 -10.08 -2.51 -19.81
N LYS A 91 -10.05 -3.80 -19.47
CA LYS A 91 -11.21 -4.48 -18.87
C LYS A 91 -11.56 -3.92 -17.49
N LEU A 92 -10.55 -3.71 -16.65
CA LEU A 92 -10.72 -3.25 -15.27
C LEU A 92 -11.12 -1.78 -15.18
N LEU A 93 -10.51 -0.93 -15.99
CA LEU A 93 -10.62 0.53 -15.88
C LEU A 93 -11.41 1.18 -17.02
N GLY A 94 -11.51 0.53 -18.17
CA GLY A 94 -12.02 1.13 -19.39
C GLY A 94 -13.39 1.77 -19.22
N GLN A 95 -14.34 1.05 -18.63
CA GLN A 95 -15.70 1.56 -18.42
C GLN A 95 -15.71 2.81 -17.54
N ASN A 96 -14.94 2.84 -16.47
CA ASN A 96 -14.85 3.99 -15.55
C ASN A 96 -14.16 5.20 -16.17
N LEU A 97 -13.25 4.95 -17.12
CA LEU A 97 -12.52 5.99 -17.84
C LEU A 97 -13.17 6.39 -19.17
N GLY A 98 -14.30 5.74 -19.54
CA GLY A 98 -15.03 6.05 -20.78
C GLY A 98 -14.45 5.41 -22.05
N PHE A 99 -13.67 4.32 -21.89
CA PHE A 99 -13.09 3.56 -23.00
C PHE A 99 -13.78 2.21 -23.14
N SER A 100 -14.36 1.92 -24.30
CA SER A 100 -14.92 0.61 -24.64
C SER A 100 -13.92 -0.27 -25.42
N GLU A 101 -12.90 0.33 -25.98
CA GLU A 101 -11.82 -0.32 -26.72
C GLU A 101 -10.53 0.48 -26.55
N ASP A 102 -9.40 -0.13 -26.85
CA ASP A 102 -8.10 0.54 -26.79
C ASP A 102 -8.03 1.68 -27.82
N GLY A 103 -7.61 2.85 -27.36
CA GLY A 103 -7.62 4.05 -28.18
C GLY A 103 -6.73 5.18 -27.65
N PRO A 104 -6.59 6.24 -28.44
CA PRO A 104 -5.81 7.41 -28.05
C PRO A 104 -6.30 8.01 -26.72
N GLY A 105 -5.35 8.34 -25.83
CA GLY A 105 -5.63 8.97 -24.54
C GLY A 105 -5.92 8.00 -23.38
N PHE A 106 -5.99 6.68 -23.63
CA PHE A 106 -6.21 5.71 -22.55
C PHE A 106 -5.06 5.75 -21.51
N ASP A 107 -3.81 5.80 -21.95
CA ASP A 107 -2.64 5.86 -21.06
C ASP A 107 -2.69 7.11 -20.17
N GLU A 108 -2.95 8.26 -20.76
CA GLU A 108 -3.07 9.52 -19.99
C GLU A 108 -4.23 9.47 -19.00
N ALA A 109 -5.35 8.84 -19.38
CA ALA A 109 -6.51 8.70 -18.49
C ALA A 109 -6.18 7.80 -17.30
N VAL A 110 -5.54 6.64 -17.52
CA VAL A 110 -5.09 5.71 -16.45
C VAL A 110 -4.10 6.42 -15.53
N MET A 111 -3.05 7.04 -16.09
CA MET A 111 -2.02 7.71 -15.29
C MET A 111 -2.56 8.90 -14.50
N ARG A 112 -3.53 9.64 -15.05
CA ARG A 112 -4.22 10.71 -14.32
C ARG A 112 -5.05 10.14 -13.18
N TYR A 113 -5.86 9.10 -13.42
CA TYR A 113 -6.70 8.47 -12.42
C TYR A 113 -5.86 7.91 -11.25
N TRP A 114 -4.72 7.26 -11.56
CA TRP A 114 -3.77 6.82 -10.54
C TRP A 114 -3.23 7.98 -9.70
N ARG A 115 -2.82 9.10 -10.32
CA ARG A 115 -2.27 10.25 -9.59
C ARG A 115 -3.29 10.96 -8.72
N GLU A 116 -4.56 10.91 -9.09
CA GLU A 116 -5.69 11.51 -8.36
C GLU A 116 -6.23 10.58 -7.27
N SER A 117 -5.88 9.30 -7.28
CA SER A 117 -6.31 8.31 -6.30
C SER A 117 -5.49 8.40 -5.00
N PRO A 118 -6.03 7.92 -3.86
CA PRO A 118 -5.29 7.83 -2.62
C PRO A 118 -3.96 7.13 -2.81
N ARG A 119 -2.90 7.66 -2.15
CA ARG A 119 -1.56 7.10 -2.27
C ARG A 119 -1.44 5.83 -1.45
N LEU A 120 -0.67 4.87 -1.95
CA LEU A 120 -0.17 3.75 -1.16
C LEU A 120 1.19 4.12 -0.56
N ILE A 121 1.35 3.82 0.71
CA ILE A 121 2.51 4.13 1.53
C ILE A 121 3.20 2.82 1.92
N PRO A 122 4.52 2.66 1.69
CA PRO A 122 5.21 1.40 1.95
C PRO A 122 5.24 1.06 3.44
N PHE A 123 5.07 -0.21 3.79
CA PHE A 123 5.20 -0.69 5.16
C PHE A 123 6.23 -1.84 5.27
N PHE A 124 6.02 -2.91 4.52
CA PHE A 124 6.89 -4.08 4.51
C PHE A 124 7.07 -4.59 3.09
N ALA A 125 8.28 -4.61 2.56
CA ALA A 125 8.56 -4.97 1.18
C ALA A 125 7.64 -4.19 0.21
N HIS A 126 6.74 -4.89 -0.49
CA HIS A 126 5.74 -4.30 -1.39
C HIS A 126 4.32 -4.22 -0.76
N ARG A 127 4.20 -4.40 0.54
CA ARG A 127 2.97 -4.22 1.31
C ARG A 127 2.80 -2.77 1.70
N CYS A 128 1.60 -2.25 1.50
CA CYS A 128 1.29 -0.83 1.61
C CYS A 128 0.01 -0.61 2.39
N PHE A 129 -0.08 0.54 3.04
CA PHE A 129 -1.32 1.09 3.57
C PHE A 129 -1.76 2.34 2.79
N PHE A 130 -3.00 2.75 2.95
CA PHE A 130 -3.54 3.96 2.32
C PHE A 130 -3.20 5.20 3.15
N ASP A 131 -2.76 6.27 2.48
CA ASP A 131 -2.43 7.56 3.08
C ASP A 131 -3.61 8.16 3.83
N GLY A 132 -3.53 8.21 5.16
CA GLY A 132 -4.51 8.87 6.05
C GLY A 132 -5.92 8.29 6.03
N MET A 133 -6.10 7.08 5.53
CA MET A 133 -7.41 6.43 5.46
C MET A 133 -7.51 5.31 6.52
N ASP A 134 -8.37 5.52 7.52
CA ASP A 134 -8.61 4.52 8.56
C ASP A 134 -9.48 3.35 8.07
N GLY A 135 -9.25 2.16 8.62
CA GLY A 135 -10.04 0.96 8.31
C GLY A 135 -9.88 0.45 6.88
N MET A 136 -8.80 0.80 6.20
CA MET A 136 -8.46 0.30 4.88
C MET A 136 -7.59 -0.96 4.97
N PRO A 137 -7.72 -1.86 3.99
CA PRO A 137 -6.90 -3.07 3.94
C PRO A 137 -5.42 -2.78 3.67
N ILE A 138 -4.58 -3.76 3.97
CA ILE A 138 -3.20 -3.78 3.53
C ILE A 138 -3.13 -4.33 2.11
N ILE A 139 -2.50 -3.58 1.23
CA ILE A 139 -2.40 -3.88 -0.19
C ILE A 139 -1.02 -4.45 -0.51
N SER A 140 -1.00 -5.55 -1.23
CA SER A 140 0.21 -6.06 -1.89
C SER A 140 0.23 -5.50 -3.32
N PHE A 141 1.16 -4.59 -3.59
CA PHE A 141 1.37 -4.02 -4.92
C PHE A 141 2.66 -4.55 -5.53
N LEU A 142 2.57 -5.23 -6.66
CA LEU A 142 3.71 -5.57 -7.51
C LEU A 142 3.63 -4.81 -8.83
N GLN A 143 2.47 -4.87 -9.46
CA GLN A 143 2.13 -4.10 -10.66
C GLN A 143 0.60 -3.90 -10.68
N PRO A 144 0.06 -2.96 -11.46
CA PRO A 144 -1.37 -2.65 -11.49
C PRO A 144 -2.27 -3.86 -11.65
N VAL A 145 -1.97 -4.77 -12.58
CA VAL A 145 -2.77 -5.99 -12.83
C VAL A 145 -2.49 -7.13 -11.83
N ASP A 146 -1.52 -6.95 -10.93
CA ASP A 146 -1.18 -7.87 -9.86
C ASP A 146 -1.16 -7.12 -8.52
N THR A 147 -2.30 -6.54 -8.20
CA THR A 147 -2.53 -5.81 -6.95
C THR A 147 -3.67 -6.49 -6.21
N ILE A 148 -3.39 -6.95 -4.99
CA ILE A 148 -4.36 -7.71 -4.18
C ILE A 148 -4.50 -7.13 -2.77
N VAL A 149 -5.63 -7.39 -2.11
CA VAL A 149 -5.75 -7.27 -0.66
C VAL A 149 -4.92 -8.38 -0.02
N TYR A 150 -4.06 -8.02 0.92
CA TYR A 150 -3.20 -8.97 1.64
C TYR A 150 -3.57 -9.11 3.11
N GLY A 151 -4.37 -8.23 3.63
CA GLY A 151 -5.00 -8.28 4.96
C GLY A 151 -6.12 -7.25 5.02
N PHE A 152 -7.23 -7.58 5.68
CA PHE A 152 -8.39 -6.69 5.77
C PHE A 152 -8.16 -5.48 6.67
N ASP A 153 -7.21 -5.59 7.58
CA ASP A 153 -6.67 -4.54 8.41
C ASP A 153 -5.21 -4.85 8.76
N LEU A 154 -4.59 -4.03 9.60
CA LEU A 154 -3.19 -4.22 9.99
C LEU A 154 -2.98 -5.50 10.82
N GLU A 155 -3.91 -5.85 11.73
CA GLU A 155 -3.79 -7.02 12.59
C GLU A 155 -3.88 -8.31 11.76
N ASP A 156 -4.90 -8.41 10.91
CA ASP A 156 -5.11 -9.52 9.99
C ASP A 156 -3.89 -9.73 9.07
N TYR A 157 -3.37 -8.65 8.50
CA TYR A 157 -2.15 -8.70 7.71
C TYR A 157 -0.94 -9.25 8.50
N LEU A 158 -0.71 -8.72 9.71
CA LEU A 158 0.45 -9.13 10.51
C LEU A 158 0.34 -10.59 10.96
N GLU A 159 -0.87 -11.07 11.23
CA GLU A 159 -1.12 -12.48 11.53
C GLU A 159 -0.88 -13.37 10.31
N ALA A 160 -1.37 -13.00 9.14
CA ALA A 160 -1.16 -13.75 7.91
C ALA A 160 0.32 -13.81 7.52
N GLU A 161 1.02 -12.66 7.47
CA GLU A 161 2.41 -12.57 7.01
C GLU A 161 3.39 -13.28 7.97
N PHE A 162 3.22 -13.13 9.30
CA PHE A 162 4.23 -13.54 10.27
C PHE A 162 3.84 -14.72 11.15
N LEU A 163 2.53 -15.00 11.33
CA LEU A 163 2.04 -16.07 12.19
C LEU A 163 1.46 -17.26 11.40
N GLY A 164 1.30 -17.11 10.09
CA GLY A 164 0.74 -18.16 9.22
C GLY A 164 -0.76 -18.37 9.41
N ASN A 165 -1.47 -17.38 9.92
CA ASN A 165 -2.92 -17.40 10.09
C ASN A 165 -3.57 -16.80 8.82
N ASP A 166 -3.43 -17.50 7.72
CA ASP A 166 -4.03 -17.10 6.44
C ASP A 166 -5.45 -17.68 6.36
N ASP A 167 -6.45 -16.89 6.73
CA ASP A 167 -7.85 -17.25 6.57
C ASP A 167 -8.40 -16.56 5.30
N PRO A 168 -8.68 -17.33 4.24
CA PRO A 168 -9.17 -16.78 2.97
C PRO A 168 -10.62 -16.32 3.10
N ALA A 169 -10.86 -15.23 3.81
CA ALA A 169 -12.16 -14.61 3.88
C ALA A 169 -12.52 -13.93 2.54
N GLU A 170 -13.81 -13.93 2.18
CA GLU A 170 -14.26 -13.18 1.00
C GLU A 170 -14.09 -11.67 1.24
N LEU A 171 -13.59 -10.96 0.24
CA LEU A 171 -13.41 -9.51 0.28
C LEU A 171 -14.77 -8.81 0.52
N PRO A 172 -14.92 -8.00 1.58
CA PRO A 172 -16.16 -7.25 1.76
C PRO A 172 -16.42 -6.33 0.54
N PRO A 173 -17.62 -6.32 -0.03
CA PRO A 173 -17.88 -5.66 -1.32
C PRO A 173 -17.64 -4.15 -1.33
N ASP A 174 -17.67 -3.51 -0.18
CA ASP A 174 -17.46 -2.05 -0.05
C ASP A 174 -16.09 -1.69 0.57
N LEU A 175 -15.19 -2.66 0.78
CA LEU A 175 -13.92 -2.44 1.50
C LEU A 175 -13.03 -1.38 0.85
N LEU A 176 -13.00 -1.36 -0.48
CA LEU A 176 -12.16 -0.43 -1.26
C LEU A 176 -12.94 0.79 -1.79
N LYS A 177 -14.17 0.99 -1.34
CA LYS A 177 -15.01 2.08 -1.82
C LYS A 177 -14.38 3.44 -1.53
N GLY A 178 -14.25 4.26 -2.57
CA GLY A 178 -13.66 5.59 -2.47
C GLY A 178 -12.13 5.63 -2.58
N THR A 179 -11.49 4.50 -2.86
CA THR A 179 -10.04 4.44 -3.07
C THR A 179 -9.62 4.73 -4.53
N GLY A 180 -10.55 5.24 -5.35
CA GLY A 180 -10.24 5.64 -6.72
C GLY A 180 -9.86 4.46 -7.61
N ILE A 181 -8.68 4.51 -8.23
CA ILE A 181 -8.22 3.45 -9.15
C ILE A 181 -8.13 2.08 -8.46
N TRP A 182 -7.82 2.05 -7.16
CA TRP A 182 -7.63 0.82 -6.39
C TRP A 182 -8.92 0.01 -6.22
N GLU A 183 -10.08 0.68 -6.18
CA GLU A 183 -11.40 0.03 -6.16
C GLU A 183 -11.64 -0.85 -7.39
N ASN A 184 -10.92 -0.59 -8.48
CA ASN A 184 -11.09 -1.29 -9.75
C ASN A 184 -9.95 -2.28 -10.07
N LEU A 185 -8.76 -2.05 -9.51
CA LEU A 185 -7.57 -2.88 -9.77
C LEU A 185 -7.44 -4.05 -8.80
N ILE A 186 -7.99 -3.90 -7.58
CA ILE A 186 -7.82 -4.88 -6.51
C ILE A 186 -9.01 -5.84 -6.49
N TRP A 187 -8.72 -7.12 -6.44
CA TRP A 187 -9.69 -8.22 -6.45
C TRP A 187 -9.26 -9.37 -5.52
#